data_fdbd57a7819fa1399efb3f6a9049c5dd
#
_entry.id   fdbd57a7819fa1399efb3f6a9049c5dd
#
_cell.length_a   1.000
_cell.length_b   1.000
_cell.length_c   1.000
_cell.angle_alpha   90.00
_cell.angle_beta   90.00
_cell.angle_gamma   90.00
#
_symmetry.space_group_name_H-M   'P 1'
#
loop_
_entity.id
_entity.type
_entity.pdbx_description
1 polymer ?
#
loop_
_entity_poly.entity_id
_entity_poly.type
_entity_poly.pdbx_seq_one_letter_code
_entity_poly.pdbx_strand_id
1 'polypeptide(L)'
;MQTTPISHLHDEVVELYEEIGSYLGAANALFERHPYLAQPNQLRAYIKTEIQRDQVDPEMLMANVNLAKQNQRLTDERRIATKTFREHARIENSVSAYSSAILSELKQHGEALSGCPRLTGPLDSDAPAIVVHLSDNHFNELVNLPTNRFDFTVAAKRLALLAQKTKLIGKAYGVERVVVFFGGDLMNSDRRLDELLAMSTNRARATLLAVHLYKQFLLDLRSEFFVDCFGITGNESRVKDDLGWVDVVATDSYDFTIYAMLQALFDASDDKGMRFHDFQANEVVFSIHGQTFLGLHGHQIAAQDQKKVQAMIGKYAAKGINITHILVGHVHCTLISDYISRNASLVGSNAYSEEALGFISKSSQNIHVVTKQGLDGIKCDLQNVDGVEGYAIIDKLAQYNAKSADKAGQAMRDPQTIIQVII
;
A
#
# COMPACT_ATOMS: atom_id res chain seq x y z
N MET A 1 9.53 -34.93 39.76
CA MET A 1 8.70 -35.04 40.98
C MET A 1 9.19 -34.01 41.96
N GLN A 2 8.29 -33.23 42.57
CA GLN A 2 8.68 -32.25 43.60
C GLN A 2 9.04 -33.01 44.89
N THR A 3 10.25 -32.83 45.36
CA THR A 3 10.67 -33.34 46.67
C THR A 3 10.19 -32.37 47.74
N THR A 4 9.62 -32.91 48.81
CA THR A 4 9.21 -32.11 49.97
C THR A 4 10.36 -32.04 50.99
N PRO A 5 10.32 -31.10 51.94
CA PRO A 5 11.33 -31.04 53.01
C PRO A 5 11.41 -32.29 53.87
N ILE A 6 10.37 -33.15 53.87
CA ILE A 6 10.28 -34.39 54.63
C ILE A 6 10.48 -35.65 53.79
N SER A 7 10.91 -35.51 52.51
CA SER A 7 11.10 -36.68 51.62
C SER A 7 12.14 -37.68 52.11
N HIS A 8 13.05 -37.31 53.01
CA HIS A 8 14.00 -38.16 53.66
C HIS A 8 13.39 -39.04 54.79
N LEU A 9 12.14 -38.74 55.21
CA LEU A 9 11.36 -39.46 56.18
C LEU A 9 10.19 -40.21 55.54
N HIS A 10 10.27 -40.46 54.22
CA HIS A 10 9.17 -41.00 53.42
C HIS A 10 8.56 -42.30 54.04
N ASP A 11 9.40 -43.29 54.38
CA ASP A 11 8.94 -44.57 54.91
C ASP A 11 8.23 -44.37 56.26
N GLU A 12 8.74 -43.53 57.14
CA GLU A 12 8.11 -43.20 58.43
C GLU A 12 6.77 -42.46 58.25
N VAL A 13 6.69 -41.61 57.25
CA VAL A 13 5.44 -40.86 56.87
C VAL A 13 4.37 -41.86 56.42
N VAL A 14 4.74 -42.79 55.54
CA VAL A 14 3.82 -43.82 55.03
C VAL A 14 3.32 -44.73 56.22
N GLU A 15 4.22 -45.20 57.08
CA GLU A 15 3.87 -46.03 58.23
C GLU A 15 2.93 -45.29 59.17
N LEU A 16 3.23 -44.06 59.56
CA LEU A 16 2.36 -43.23 60.41
C LEU A 16 0.98 -42.95 59.75
N TYR A 17 0.92 -42.77 58.43
CA TYR A 17 -0.35 -42.58 57.77
C TYR A 17 -1.19 -43.87 57.71
N GLU A 18 -0.58 -45.01 57.48
CA GLU A 18 -1.26 -46.31 57.48
C GLU A 18 -1.79 -46.65 58.88
N GLU A 19 -1.05 -46.34 59.93
CA GLU A 19 -1.45 -46.60 61.31
C GLU A 19 -2.61 -45.66 61.75
N ILE A 20 -2.55 -44.39 61.42
CA ILE A 20 -3.47 -43.35 61.94
C ILE A 20 -4.67 -43.08 60.99
N GLY A 21 -4.53 -43.30 59.69
CA GLY A 21 -5.57 -43.15 58.71
C GLY A 21 -5.99 -41.70 58.44
N SER A 22 -5.21 -40.71 58.92
CA SER A 22 -5.50 -39.30 58.67
C SER A 22 -4.24 -38.45 58.50
N TYR A 23 -4.23 -37.54 57.47
CA TYR A 23 -3.10 -36.65 57.19
C TYR A 23 -2.76 -35.71 58.35
N LEU A 24 -3.77 -35.29 59.14
CA LEU A 24 -3.55 -34.41 60.28
C LEU A 24 -3.03 -35.18 61.50
N GLY A 25 -3.55 -36.36 61.70
CA GLY A 25 -3.06 -37.29 62.76
C GLY A 25 -1.61 -37.64 62.52
N ALA A 26 -1.26 -38.08 61.33
CA ALA A 26 0.11 -38.40 60.96
C ALA A 26 1.03 -37.14 61.07
N ALA A 27 0.53 -35.94 60.74
CA ALA A 27 1.29 -34.72 60.90
C ALA A 27 1.57 -34.36 62.39
N ASN A 28 0.61 -34.57 63.26
CA ASN A 28 0.80 -34.37 64.69
C ASN A 28 1.80 -35.38 65.26
N ALA A 29 1.68 -36.63 64.90
CA ALA A 29 2.58 -37.68 65.35
C ALA A 29 4.02 -37.47 64.81
N LEU A 30 4.14 -37.09 63.57
CA LEU A 30 5.44 -36.76 62.97
C LEU A 30 6.06 -35.50 63.64
N PHE A 31 5.26 -34.51 64.00
CA PHE A 31 5.73 -33.32 64.72
C PHE A 31 6.19 -33.63 66.13
N GLU A 32 5.52 -34.53 66.81
CA GLU A 32 5.97 -35.01 68.14
C GLU A 32 7.33 -35.73 68.09
N ARG A 33 7.57 -36.47 67.05
CA ARG A 33 8.86 -37.17 66.84
C ARG A 33 9.97 -36.24 66.33
N HIS A 34 9.59 -35.30 65.53
CA HIS A 34 10.50 -34.34 64.80
C HIS A 34 10.06 -32.91 64.96
N PRO A 35 10.09 -32.27 66.13
CA PRO A 35 9.57 -30.92 66.39
C PRO A 35 10.34 -29.82 65.64
N TYR A 36 11.48 -30.13 65.05
CA TYR A 36 12.32 -29.20 64.29
C TYR A 36 11.91 -29.07 62.86
N LEU A 37 11.01 -29.88 62.31
CA LEU A 37 10.66 -29.90 60.90
C LEU A 37 9.78 -28.67 60.53
N ALA A 38 8.52 -28.74 60.83
CA ALA A 38 7.55 -27.69 60.52
C ALA A 38 6.31 -27.83 61.38
N GLN A 39 5.47 -26.80 61.44
CA GLN A 39 4.20 -26.89 62.18
C GLN A 39 3.26 -27.96 61.56
N PRO A 40 2.40 -28.61 62.33
CA PRO A 40 1.53 -29.69 61.86
C PRO A 40 0.70 -29.39 60.64
N ASN A 41 0.21 -28.19 60.53
CA ASN A 41 -0.56 -27.74 59.32
C ASN A 41 0.28 -27.74 58.04
N GLN A 42 1.56 -27.41 58.11
CA GLN A 42 2.48 -27.47 56.97
C GLN A 42 2.90 -28.91 56.72
N LEU A 43 3.21 -29.70 57.77
CA LEU A 43 3.53 -31.13 57.67
C LEU A 43 2.38 -31.89 57.01
N ARG A 44 1.13 -31.58 57.32
CA ARG A 44 -0.04 -32.20 56.69
C ARG A 44 -0.01 -32.08 55.16
N ALA A 45 0.37 -30.90 54.61
CA ALA A 45 0.47 -30.73 53.18
C ALA A 45 1.61 -31.58 52.57
N TYR A 46 2.75 -31.63 53.23
CA TYR A 46 3.89 -32.44 52.81
C TYR A 46 3.60 -33.94 52.87
N ILE A 47 2.99 -34.43 53.95
CA ILE A 47 2.55 -35.82 54.10
C ILE A 47 1.59 -36.22 53.00
N LYS A 48 0.60 -35.37 52.72
CA LYS A 48 -0.33 -35.62 51.62
C LYS A 48 0.42 -35.78 50.28
N THR A 49 1.44 -34.98 50.04
CA THR A 49 2.23 -35.06 48.81
C THR A 49 3.07 -36.35 48.76
N GLU A 50 3.67 -36.75 49.85
CA GLU A 50 4.47 -37.99 49.94
C GLU A 50 3.60 -39.24 49.75
N ILE A 51 2.43 -39.32 50.41
CA ILE A 51 1.49 -40.47 50.27
C ILE A 51 0.91 -40.51 48.83
N GLN A 52 0.57 -39.36 48.25
CA GLN A 52 0.07 -39.32 46.87
C GLN A 52 1.14 -39.70 45.85
N ARG A 53 2.41 -39.51 46.17
CA ARG A 53 3.53 -39.90 45.32
C ARG A 53 3.60 -41.40 45.08
N ASP A 54 3.33 -42.20 46.09
CA ASP A 54 3.34 -43.67 45.99
C ASP A 54 2.09 -44.22 45.32
N GLN A 55 1.00 -43.48 45.34
CA GLN A 55 -0.27 -43.86 44.69
C GLN A 55 -0.33 -43.56 43.22
N VAL A 56 0.67 -42.87 42.66
CA VAL A 56 0.70 -42.53 41.22
C VAL A 56 1.41 -43.65 40.46
N ASP A 57 0.61 -44.45 39.78
CA ASP A 57 1.10 -45.39 38.78
C ASP A 57 1.93 -44.67 37.72
N PRO A 58 3.22 -45.00 37.53
CA PRO A 58 4.07 -44.40 36.55
C PRO A 58 3.51 -44.47 35.11
N GLU A 59 2.81 -45.57 34.78
CA GLU A 59 2.17 -45.74 33.47
C GLU A 59 1.00 -44.79 33.31
N MET A 60 0.20 -44.59 34.34
CA MET A 60 -0.93 -43.65 34.33
C MET A 60 -0.46 -42.20 34.28
N LEU A 61 0.66 -41.85 34.92
CA LEU A 61 1.28 -40.54 34.84
C LEU A 61 1.79 -40.28 33.42
N MET A 62 2.47 -41.25 32.81
CA MET A 62 2.93 -41.13 31.41
C MET A 62 1.76 -41.00 30.41
N ALA A 63 0.69 -41.77 30.64
CA ALA A 63 -0.51 -41.66 29.80
C ALA A 63 -1.16 -40.26 29.90
N ASN A 64 -1.27 -39.70 31.10
CA ASN A 64 -1.80 -38.37 31.33
C ASN A 64 -0.92 -37.27 30.71
N VAL A 65 0.41 -37.39 30.81
CA VAL A 65 1.36 -36.48 30.17
C VAL A 65 1.23 -36.52 28.62
N ASN A 66 1.10 -37.73 28.08
CA ASN A 66 0.92 -37.91 26.64
C ASN A 66 -0.42 -37.33 26.14
N LEU A 67 -1.49 -37.54 26.90
CA LEU A 67 -2.81 -36.98 26.62
C LEU A 67 -2.77 -35.45 26.69
N ALA A 68 -2.10 -34.87 27.68
CA ALA A 68 -1.92 -33.42 27.79
C ALA A 68 -1.15 -32.85 26.61
N LYS A 69 -0.08 -33.51 26.14
CA LYS A 69 0.68 -33.15 24.96
C LYS A 69 -0.17 -33.19 23.68
N GLN A 70 -0.98 -34.26 23.52
CA GLN A 70 -1.90 -34.37 22.39
C GLN A 70 -2.95 -33.24 22.39
N ASN A 71 -3.55 -32.96 23.54
CA ASN A 71 -4.52 -31.89 23.69
C ASN A 71 -3.91 -30.50 23.38
N GLN A 72 -2.68 -30.27 23.85
CA GLN A 72 -1.95 -29.03 23.50
C GLN A 72 -1.72 -28.92 21.99
N ARG A 73 -1.25 -30.01 21.38
CA ARG A 73 -1.03 -30.03 19.92
C ARG A 73 -2.31 -29.76 19.13
N LEU A 74 -3.43 -30.39 19.48
CA LEU A 74 -4.73 -30.16 18.87
C LEU A 74 -5.21 -28.73 19.08
N THR A 75 -4.93 -28.13 20.22
CA THR A 75 -5.26 -26.73 20.51
C THR A 75 -4.44 -25.79 19.63
N ASP A 76 -3.15 -26.04 19.46
CA ASP A 76 -2.27 -25.25 18.61
C ASP A 76 -2.64 -25.39 17.13
N GLU A 77 -2.96 -26.59 16.66
CA GLU A 77 -3.46 -26.84 15.31
C GLU A 77 -4.78 -26.07 15.05
N ARG A 78 -5.73 -26.08 16.01
CA ARG A 78 -6.98 -25.29 15.90
C ARG A 78 -6.72 -23.79 15.88
N ARG A 79 -5.76 -23.28 16.65
CA ARG A 79 -5.40 -21.84 16.64
C ARG A 79 -4.83 -21.45 15.29
N ILE A 80 -3.94 -22.27 14.71
CA ILE A 80 -3.37 -22.04 13.37
C ILE A 80 -4.48 -22.07 12.32
N ALA A 81 -5.31 -23.11 12.31
CA ALA A 81 -6.44 -23.23 11.37
C ALA A 81 -7.40 -22.05 11.48
N THR A 82 -7.74 -21.59 12.70
CA THR A 82 -8.60 -20.43 12.92
C THR A 82 -7.96 -19.13 12.43
N LYS A 83 -6.66 -18.97 12.62
CA LYS A 83 -5.92 -17.80 12.11
C LYS A 83 -5.94 -17.77 10.59
N THR A 84 -5.61 -18.90 9.96
CA THR A 84 -5.64 -19.04 8.50
C THR A 84 -7.03 -18.81 7.94
N PHE A 85 -8.07 -19.37 8.56
CA PHE A 85 -9.46 -19.13 8.15
C PHE A 85 -9.84 -17.64 8.24
N ARG A 86 -9.45 -16.95 9.32
CA ARG A 86 -9.69 -15.50 9.46
C ARG A 86 -8.96 -14.68 8.41
N GLU A 87 -7.74 -15.07 8.06
CA GLU A 87 -6.97 -14.43 6.99
C GLU A 87 -7.65 -14.64 5.63
N HIS A 88 -8.09 -15.87 5.31
CA HIS A 88 -8.87 -16.14 4.10
C HIS A 88 -10.19 -15.36 4.07
N ALA A 89 -10.94 -15.32 5.16
CA ALA A 89 -12.18 -14.55 5.23
C ALA A 89 -11.94 -13.04 5.05
N ARG A 90 -10.83 -12.49 5.54
CA ARG A 90 -10.45 -11.09 5.30
C ARG A 90 -10.15 -10.83 3.82
N ILE A 91 -9.41 -11.73 3.18
CA ILE A 91 -9.09 -11.65 1.75
C ILE A 91 -10.39 -11.73 0.94
N GLU A 92 -11.24 -12.70 1.22
CA GLU A 92 -12.52 -12.90 0.52
C GLU A 92 -13.47 -11.69 0.69
N ASN A 93 -13.57 -11.14 1.91
CA ASN A 93 -14.33 -9.91 2.15
C ASN A 93 -13.73 -8.70 1.43
N SER A 94 -12.40 -8.60 1.35
CA SER A 94 -11.73 -7.54 0.61
C SER A 94 -12.02 -7.67 -0.89
N VAL A 95 -11.89 -8.88 -1.46
CA VAL A 95 -12.19 -9.15 -2.87
C VAL A 95 -13.67 -8.86 -3.17
N SER A 96 -14.59 -9.25 -2.29
CA SER A 96 -16.01 -8.94 -2.45
C SER A 96 -16.31 -7.45 -2.41
N ALA A 97 -15.67 -6.70 -1.48
CA ALA A 97 -15.77 -5.25 -1.40
C ALA A 97 -15.23 -4.57 -2.66
N TYR A 98 -14.07 -5.04 -3.17
CA TYR A 98 -13.50 -4.59 -4.44
C TYR A 98 -14.45 -4.82 -5.61
N SER A 99 -14.97 -6.04 -5.75
CA SER A 99 -15.89 -6.39 -6.83
C SER A 99 -17.16 -5.53 -6.80
N SER A 100 -17.73 -5.31 -5.61
CA SER A 100 -18.91 -4.45 -5.43
C SER A 100 -18.63 -3.00 -5.78
N ALA A 101 -17.44 -2.48 -5.40
CA ALA A 101 -17.04 -1.12 -5.74
C ALA A 101 -16.80 -0.95 -7.24
N ILE A 102 -16.15 -1.92 -7.90
CA ILE A 102 -15.96 -1.94 -9.36
C ILE A 102 -17.31 -1.94 -10.07
N LEU A 103 -18.24 -2.82 -9.68
CA LEU A 103 -19.58 -2.88 -10.27
C LEU A 103 -20.37 -1.57 -10.08
N SER A 104 -20.24 -0.93 -8.92
CA SER A 104 -20.85 0.38 -8.67
C SER A 104 -20.24 1.46 -9.57
N GLU A 105 -18.92 1.49 -9.70
CA GLU A 105 -18.23 2.44 -10.58
C GLU A 105 -18.55 2.19 -12.07
N LEU A 106 -18.65 0.93 -12.50
CA LEU A 106 -19.07 0.58 -13.87
C LEU A 106 -20.46 1.10 -14.20
N LYS A 107 -21.43 0.96 -13.28
CA LYS A 107 -22.79 1.49 -13.47
C LYS A 107 -22.79 3.02 -13.58
N GLN A 108 -22.13 3.72 -12.63
CA GLN A 108 -22.03 5.19 -12.65
C GLN A 108 -21.28 5.68 -13.90
N HIS A 109 -20.28 4.91 -14.35
CA HIS A 109 -19.51 5.23 -15.54
C HIS A 109 -20.36 5.19 -16.81
N GLY A 110 -21.19 4.14 -16.98
CA GLY A 110 -22.10 4.04 -18.11
C GLY A 110 -23.06 5.25 -18.21
N GLU A 111 -23.55 5.73 -17.08
CA GLU A 111 -24.42 6.91 -17.00
C GLU A 111 -23.67 8.20 -17.31
N ALA A 112 -22.46 8.39 -16.76
CA ALA A 112 -21.66 9.59 -16.94
C ALA A 112 -21.13 9.75 -18.38
N LEU A 113 -20.85 8.64 -19.06
CA LEU A 113 -20.33 8.67 -20.42
C LEU A 113 -21.39 9.00 -21.49
N SER A 114 -22.66 8.81 -21.19
CA SER A 114 -23.74 9.02 -22.17
C SER A 114 -24.00 10.50 -22.52
N GLY A 115 -23.49 11.45 -21.72
CA GLY A 115 -23.74 12.88 -21.88
C GLY A 115 -22.53 13.76 -22.25
N CYS A 116 -21.31 13.22 -22.34
CA CYS A 116 -20.12 14.02 -22.65
C CYS A 116 -19.97 14.24 -24.16
N PRO A 117 -19.76 15.50 -24.65
CA PRO A 117 -19.29 15.74 -26.01
C PRO A 117 -17.95 15.02 -26.23
N ARG A 118 -17.79 14.31 -27.33
CA ARG A 118 -16.59 13.54 -27.63
C ARG A 118 -16.13 13.84 -29.04
N LEU A 119 -14.82 13.92 -29.20
CA LEU A 119 -14.23 13.89 -30.52
C LEU A 119 -14.55 12.52 -31.16
N THR A 120 -15.34 12.53 -32.22
CA THR A 120 -15.76 11.34 -32.98
C THR A 120 -15.41 11.56 -34.44
N GLY A 121 -14.34 11.11 -34.92
CA GLY A 121 -13.93 11.23 -36.31
C GLY A 121 -12.58 10.57 -36.53
N PRO A 122 -12.12 10.47 -37.78
CA PRO A 122 -10.76 10.05 -38.03
C PRO A 122 -9.80 11.07 -37.41
N LEU A 123 -8.81 10.60 -36.65
CA LEU A 123 -7.72 11.44 -36.18
C LEU A 123 -6.92 11.97 -37.38
N ASP A 124 -6.60 13.26 -37.35
CA ASP A 124 -5.56 13.78 -38.23
C ASP A 124 -4.20 13.23 -37.76
N SER A 125 -3.57 12.40 -38.61
CA SER A 125 -2.26 11.82 -38.31
C SER A 125 -1.15 12.85 -38.18
N ASP A 126 -1.40 14.09 -38.65
CA ASP A 126 -0.45 15.21 -38.69
C ASP A 126 -0.67 16.21 -37.57
N ALA A 127 -1.83 16.17 -36.91
CA ALA A 127 -2.13 17.01 -35.75
C ALA A 127 -1.14 16.79 -34.61
N PRO A 128 -0.66 17.86 -33.94
CA PRO A 128 0.17 17.69 -32.73
C PRO A 128 -0.46 16.77 -31.67
N ALA A 129 0.38 16.13 -30.89
CA ALA A 129 -0.05 15.32 -29.77
C ALA A 129 0.55 15.84 -28.46
N ILE A 130 -0.08 15.51 -27.34
CA ILE A 130 0.45 15.79 -26.01
C ILE A 130 0.78 14.46 -25.33
N VAL A 131 1.92 14.42 -24.62
CA VAL A 131 2.21 13.41 -23.61
C VAL A 131 2.08 14.05 -22.22
N VAL A 132 1.09 13.63 -21.45
CA VAL A 132 0.95 13.96 -20.04
C VAL A 132 1.72 12.93 -19.25
N HIS A 133 2.80 13.36 -18.63
CA HIS A 133 3.64 12.50 -17.80
C HIS A 133 3.15 12.56 -16.35
N LEU A 134 2.55 11.47 -15.87
CA LEU A 134 2.08 11.29 -14.50
C LEU A 134 2.98 10.30 -13.77
N SER A 135 3.60 10.70 -12.68
CA SER A 135 4.36 9.81 -11.78
C SER A 135 4.39 10.37 -10.37
N ASP A 136 4.78 9.57 -9.41
CA ASP A 136 4.99 9.99 -8.02
C ASP A 136 3.77 10.73 -7.45
N ASN A 137 2.58 10.17 -7.68
CA ASN A 137 1.34 10.78 -7.20
C ASN A 137 1.10 10.50 -5.72
N HIS A 138 1.64 9.42 -5.18
CA HIS A 138 1.61 9.03 -3.77
C HIS A 138 0.25 9.23 -3.12
N PHE A 139 -0.83 8.80 -3.78
CA PHE A 139 -2.15 8.83 -3.18
C PHE A 139 -2.14 8.13 -1.83
N ASN A 140 -2.96 8.60 -0.92
CA ASN A 140 -3.05 8.16 0.47
C ASN A 140 -2.08 8.87 1.42
N GLU A 141 -1.07 9.58 0.95
CA GLU A 141 -0.20 10.38 1.81
C GLU A 141 -0.94 11.58 2.39
N LEU A 142 -0.70 11.88 3.67
CA LEU A 142 -1.16 13.07 4.36
C LEU A 142 0.03 13.96 4.68
N VAL A 143 0.01 15.19 4.17
CA VAL A 143 1.00 16.22 4.48
C VAL A 143 0.31 17.42 5.10
N ASN A 144 0.83 17.90 6.24
CA ASN A 144 0.36 19.11 6.91
C ASN A 144 1.57 19.87 7.45
N LEU A 145 2.26 20.56 6.55
CA LEU A 145 3.42 21.41 6.83
C LEU A 145 3.07 22.88 6.57
N PRO A 146 3.79 23.83 7.16
CA PRO A 146 3.63 25.25 6.83
C PRO A 146 3.87 25.55 5.34
N THR A 147 4.70 24.77 4.69
CA THR A 147 5.13 24.93 3.29
C THR A 147 4.25 24.16 2.31
N ASN A 148 3.54 23.09 2.77
CA ASN A 148 2.77 22.21 1.90
C ASN A 148 1.65 21.49 2.64
N ARG A 149 0.54 21.31 1.93
CA ARG A 149 -0.59 20.51 2.36
C ARG A 149 -0.98 19.52 1.28
N PHE A 150 -1.22 18.27 1.68
CA PHE A 150 -1.67 17.24 0.75
C PHE A 150 -2.60 16.22 1.42
N ASP A 151 -3.66 15.91 0.74
CA ASP A 151 -4.62 14.83 0.98
C ASP A 151 -5.39 14.55 -0.33
N PHE A 152 -6.35 13.64 -0.30
CA PHE A 152 -7.17 13.34 -1.48
C PHE A 152 -7.94 14.55 -2.04
N THR A 153 -8.32 15.51 -1.20
CA THR A 153 -9.01 16.72 -1.66
C THR A 153 -8.05 17.63 -2.44
N VAL A 154 -6.82 17.79 -1.95
CA VAL A 154 -5.78 18.53 -2.65
C VAL A 154 -5.37 17.80 -3.92
N ALA A 155 -5.24 16.47 -3.89
CA ALA A 155 -4.95 15.65 -5.07
C ALA A 155 -6.02 15.83 -6.16
N ALA A 156 -7.31 15.84 -5.79
CA ALA A 156 -8.43 16.09 -6.71
C ALA A 156 -8.30 17.45 -7.40
N LYS A 157 -7.91 18.50 -6.66
CA LYS A 157 -7.67 19.84 -7.21
C LYS A 157 -6.45 19.89 -8.13
N ARG A 158 -5.34 19.23 -7.75
CA ARG A 158 -4.11 19.19 -8.56
C ARG A 158 -4.32 18.46 -9.88
N LEU A 159 -5.05 17.35 -9.88
CA LEU A 159 -5.40 16.64 -11.11
C LEU A 159 -6.35 17.47 -12.00
N ALA A 160 -7.36 18.12 -11.42
CA ALA A 160 -8.25 19.00 -12.18
C ALA A 160 -7.48 20.16 -12.82
N LEU A 161 -6.56 20.80 -12.07
CA LEU A 161 -5.70 21.86 -12.59
C LEU A 161 -4.78 21.35 -13.72
N LEU A 162 -4.24 20.12 -13.59
CA LEU A 162 -3.42 19.51 -14.65
C LEU A 162 -4.25 19.29 -15.92
N ALA A 163 -5.48 18.79 -15.82
CA ALA A 163 -6.38 18.63 -16.96
C ALA A 163 -6.70 19.96 -17.62
N GLN A 164 -7.01 21.01 -16.83
CA GLN A 164 -7.25 22.36 -17.35
C GLN A 164 -6.04 22.90 -18.12
N LYS A 165 -4.82 22.74 -17.59
CA LYS A 165 -3.58 23.14 -18.28
C LYS A 165 -3.36 22.33 -19.55
N THR A 166 -3.61 21.02 -19.51
CA THR A 166 -3.51 20.15 -20.69
C THR A 166 -4.46 20.61 -21.80
N LYS A 167 -5.71 20.92 -21.47
CA LYS A 167 -6.70 21.42 -22.42
C LYS A 167 -6.32 22.78 -22.99
N LEU A 168 -5.84 23.70 -22.15
CA LEU A 168 -5.37 25.01 -22.61
C LEU A 168 -4.22 24.88 -23.61
N ILE A 169 -3.22 24.05 -23.30
CA ILE A 169 -2.08 23.78 -24.18
C ILE A 169 -2.56 23.06 -25.43
N GLY A 170 -3.40 22.05 -25.30
CA GLY A 170 -3.96 21.31 -26.44
C GLY A 170 -4.71 22.21 -27.41
N LYS A 171 -5.52 23.12 -26.89
CA LYS A 171 -6.23 24.10 -27.72
C LYS A 171 -5.26 25.06 -28.44
N ALA A 172 -4.22 25.52 -27.76
CA ALA A 172 -3.24 26.45 -28.35
C ALA A 172 -2.44 25.80 -29.48
N TYR A 173 -2.18 24.49 -29.41
CA TYR A 173 -1.42 23.75 -30.45
C TYR A 173 -2.30 23.01 -31.47
N GLY A 174 -3.62 23.00 -31.30
CA GLY A 174 -4.53 22.24 -32.15
C GLY A 174 -4.40 20.72 -31.97
N VAL A 175 -4.22 20.27 -30.71
CA VAL A 175 -4.02 18.87 -30.36
C VAL A 175 -5.34 18.09 -30.43
N GLU A 176 -5.31 16.91 -31.04
CA GLU A 176 -6.44 15.96 -31.04
C GLU A 176 -6.20 14.73 -30.18
N ARG A 177 -4.93 14.40 -29.91
CA ARG A 177 -4.52 13.21 -29.16
C ARG A 177 -3.70 13.56 -27.92
N VAL A 178 -4.07 12.94 -26.81
CA VAL A 178 -3.32 12.98 -25.55
C VAL A 178 -2.88 11.56 -25.19
N VAL A 179 -1.60 11.39 -24.91
CA VAL A 179 -1.05 10.18 -24.29
C VAL A 179 -0.87 10.45 -22.81
N VAL A 180 -1.44 9.63 -21.95
CA VAL A 180 -1.24 9.67 -20.51
C VAL A 180 -0.27 8.54 -20.13
N PHE A 181 0.90 8.91 -19.67
CA PHE A 181 1.90 7.96 -19.19
C PHE A 181 1.89 7.90 -17.67
N PHE A 182 1.47 6.77 -17.11
CA PHE A 182 1.50 6.47 -15.67
C PHE A 182 2.87 5.89 -15.32
N GLY A 183 3.77 6.74 -14.82
CA GLY A 183 5.18 6.45 -14.59
C GLY A 183 5.50 5.80 -13.24
N GLY A 184 4.51 5.23 -12.55
CA GLY A 184 4.67 4.55 -11.27
C GLY A 184 4.61 5.44 -10.05
N ASP A 185 4.63 4.82 -8.86
CA ASP A 185 4.45 5.43 -7.54
C ASP A 185 3.15 6.24 -7.46
N LEU A 186 2.06 5.63 -7.96
CA LEU A 186 0.73 6.22 -7.88
C LEU A 186 0.18 6.17 -6.46
N MET A 187 0.59 5.16 -5.67
CA MET A 187 0.22 4.99 -4.27
C MET A 187 1.42 5.18 -3.36
N ASN A 188 1.15 5.78 -2.17
CA ASN A 188 2.17 5.91 -1.13
C ASN A 188 2.53 4.55 -0.52
N SER A 189 3.77 4.41 -0.07
CA SER A 189 4.25 3.25 0.67
C SER A 189 3.59 3.15 2.06
N ASP A 190 3.57 1.95 2.63
CA ASP A 190 3.13 1.67 4.01
C ASP A 190 4.15 0.83 4.78
N ARG A 191 5.40 0.81 4.30
CA ARG A 191 6.47 -0.05 4.83
C ARG A 191 7.14 0.53 6.07
N ARG A 192 7.22 1.86 6.16
CA ARG A 192 7.79 2.56 7.31
C ARG A 192 6.69 3.05 8.26
N LEU A 193 7.03 3.19 9.53
CA LEU A 193 6.08 3.64 10.56
C LEU A 193 5.58 5.06 10.29
N ASP A 194 6.45 5.96 9.86
CA ASP A 194 6.10 7.33 9.50
C ASP A 194 5.10 7.38 8.34
N GLU A 195 5.29 6.55 7.32
CA GLU A 195 4.36 6.39 6.20
C GLU A 195 2.99 5.88 6.67
N LEU A 196 2.97 4.82 7.50
CA LEU A 196 1.73 4.28 8.08
C LEU A 196 0.95 5.32 8.89
N LEU A 197 1.65 6.17 9.64
CA LEU A 197 1.02 7.22 10.46
C LEU A 197 0.52 8.40 9.62
N ALA A 198 1.11 8.62 8.45
CA ALA A 198 0.73 9.65 7.50
C ALA A 198 -0.28 9.18 6.45
N MET A 199 -0.96 8.04 6.64
CA MET A 199 -1.96 7.54 5.71
C MET A 199 -3.36 8.11 5.98
N SER A 200 -4.05 8.47 4.89
CA SER A 200 -5.45 8.90 4.92
C SER A 200 -6.39 7.74 5.28
N THR A 201 -6.17 6.57 4.69
CA THR A 201 -6.92 5.34 4.94
C THR A 201 -6.03 4.12 4.62
N ASN A 202 -6.55 2.90 4.68
CA ASN A 202 -5.77 1.73 4.26
C ASN A 202 -5.58 1.71 2.73
N ARG A 203 -4.53 1.03 2.25
CA ARG A 203 -4.16 1.01 0.82
C ARG A 203 -5.27 0.47 -0.08
N ALA A 204 -6.04 -0.52 0.35
CA ALA A 204 -7.15 -1.06 -0.44
C ALA A 204 -8.22 0.01 -0.74
N ARG A 205 -8.65 0.76 0.28
CA ARG A 205 -9.61 1.87 0.11
C ARG A 205 -9.00 3.02 -0.67
N ALA A 206 -7.75 3.34 -0.40
CA ALA A 206 -7.02 4.38 -1.10
C ALA A 206 -6.90 4.09 -2.61
N THR A 207 -6.72 2.82 -3.00
CA THR A 207 -6.72 2.38 -4.39
C THR A 207 -8.04 2.72 -5.09
N LEU A 208 -9.17 2.46 -4.43
CA LEU A 208 -10.48 2.82 -4.99
C LEU A 208 -10.68 4.34 -5.12
N LEU A 209 -10.17 5.11 -4.15
CA LEU A 209 -10.18 6.58 -4.22
C LEU A 209 -9.30 7.09 -5.36
N ALA A 210 -8.11 6.50 -5.56
CA ALA A 210 -7.21 6.84 -6.67
C ALA A 210 -7.86 6.53 -8.03
N VAL A 211 -8.46 5.35 -8.20
CA VAL A 211 -9.21 4.98 -9.41
C VAL A 211 -10.34 5.97 -9.67
N HIS A 212 -11.08 6.38 -8.63
CA HIS A 212 -12.16 7.34 -8.77
C HIS A 212 -11.67 8.72 -9.25
N LEU A 213 -10.54 9.19 -8.77
CA LEU A 213 -9.93 10.45 -9.22
C LEU A 213 -9.38 10.35 -10.65
N TYR A 214 -8.63 9.29 -10.96
CA TYR A 214 -8.10 9.10 -12.30
C TYR A 214 -9.19 8.90 -13.35
N LYS A 215 -10.27 8.21 -13.00
CA LYS A 215 -11.44 8.10 -13.89
C LYS A 215 -11.96 9.48 -14.28
N GLN A 216 -12.14 10.40 -13.32
CA GLN A 216 -12.61 11.75 -13.58
C GLN A 216 -11.61 12.55 -14.43
N PHE A 217 -10.32 12.45 -14.11
CA PHE A 217 -9.24 13.06 -14.86
C PHE A 217 -9.21 12.59 -16.33
N LEU A 218 -9.31 11.29 -16.56
CA LEU A 218 -9.31 10.71 -17.90
C LEU A 218 -10.58 11.09 -18.68
N LEU A 219 -11.75 11.10 -18.04
CA LEU A 219 -13.00 11.56 -18.64
C LEU A 219 -12.93 13.05 -19.02
N ASP A 220 -12.32 13.85 -18.17
CA ASP A 220 -12.13 15.28 -18.42
C ASP A 220 -11.22 15.53 -19.64
N LEU A 221 -10.13 14.77 -19.77
CA LEU A 221 -9.30 14.81 -20.99
C LEU A 221 -10.06 14.27 -22.22
N ARG A 222 -10.79 13.15 -22.05
CA ARG A 222 -11.55 12.51 -23.13
C ARG A 222 -12.68 13.39 -23.67
N SER A 223 -13.15 14.35 -22.89
CA SER A 223 -14.15 15.31 -23.36
C SER A 223 -13.66 16.15 -24.56
N GLU A 224 -12.34 16.32 -24.73
CA GLU A 224 -11.74 17.16 -25.77
C GLU A 224 -10.75 16.40 -26.68
N PHE A 225 -10.22 15.24 -26.25
CA PHE A 225 -9.15 14.53 -26.95
C PHE A 225 -9.43 13.05 -27.14
N PHE A 226 -8.78 12.43 -28.09
CA PHE A 226 -8.50 10.99 -28.05
C PHE A 226 -7.42 10.72 -27.01
N VAL A 227 -7.60 9.71 -26.18
CA VAL A 227 -6.69 9.43 -25.06
C VAL A 227 -6.13 8.03 -25.17
N ASP A 228 -4.81 7.93 -25.20
CA ASP A 228 -4.05 6.68 -25.09
C ASP A 228 -3.37 6.62 -23.72
N CYS A 229 -3.45 5.49 -23.03
CA CYS A 229 -2.84 5.29 -21.70
C CYS A 229 -1.75 4.23 -21.74
N PHE A 230 -0.59 4.53 -21.16
CA PHE A 230 0.51 3.61 -20.91
C PHE A 230 0.84 3.60 -19.41
N GLY A 231 1.23 2.45 -18.86
CA GLY A 231 1.54 2.35 -17.44
C GLY A 231 2.71 1.43 -17.15
N ILE A 232 3.46 1.77 -16.11
CA ILE A 232 4.54 0.97 -15.52
C ILE A 232 4.46 1.03 -13.99
N THR A 233 5.19 0.14 -13.30
CA THR A 233 5.27 0.16 -11.84
C THR A 233 6.38 1.08 -11.32
N GLY A 234 6.14 1.68 -10.16
CA GLY A 234 7.15 2.31 -9.32
C GLY A 234 7.72 1.37 -8.25
N ASN A 235 8.44 1.91 -7.29
CA ASN A 235 9.00 1.14 -6.19
C ASN A 235 8.17 1.23 -4.89
N GLU A 236 7.41 2.30 -4.66
CA GLU A 236 6.66 2.47 -3.42
C GLU A 236 5.25 1.87 -3.44
N SER A 237 4.66 1.78 -4.62
CA SER A 237 3.34 1.15 -4.79
C SER A 237 3.36 -0.39 -4.67
N ARG A 238 4.53 -1.03 -4.56
CA ARG A 238 4.67 -2.49 -4.46
C ARG A 238 4.11 -3.01 -3.13
N VAL A 239 3.61 -4.24 -3.16
CA VAL A 239 3.08 -4.93 -1.98
C VAL A 239 4.21 -5.44 -1.09
N LYS A 240 5.35 -5.85 -1.69
CA LYS A 240 6.53 -6.37 -0.98
C LYS A 240 7.70 -5.41 -1.06
N ASP A 241 8.57 -5.49 -0.04
CA ASP A 241 9.79 -4.68 0.04
C ASP A 241 10.87 -5.09 -0.98
N ASP A 242 10.87 -6.35 -1.40
CA ASP A 242 11.87 -6.88 -2.32
C ASP A 242 11.74 -6.24 -3.71
N LEU A 243 12.79 -5.57 -4.14
CA LEU A 243 12.90 -5.03 -5.48
C LEU A 243 13.20 -6.16 -6.47
N GLY A 244 12.15 -6.78 -7.01
CA GLY A 244 12.27 -7.76 -8.09
C GLY A 244 12.09 -7.12 -9.46
N TRP A 245 12.91 -7.54 -10.42
CA TRP A 245 12.84 -7.10 -11.83
C TRP A 245 11.98 -8.02 -12.69
N VAL A 246 11.65 -9.20 -12.15
CA VAL A 246 10.81 -10.19 -12.81
C VAL A 246 9.37 -9.68 -12.80
N ASP A 247 8.68 -9.82 -13.92
CA ASP A 247 7.33 -9.33 -14.15
C ASP A 247 6.36 -9.65 -13.00
N VAL A 248 6.31 -10.90 -12.57
CA VAL A 248 5.42 -11.36 -11.50
C VAL A 248 5.65 -10.67 -10.14
N VAL A 249 6.87 -10.19 -9.89
CA VAL A 249 7.21 -9.46 -8.66
C VAL A 249 6.96 -7.96 -8.84
N ALA A 250 7.30 -7.43 -10.00
CA ALA A 250 7.14 -6.00 -10.28
C ALA A 250 5.66 -5.62 -10.42
N THR A 251 4.82 -6.49 -10.96
CA THR A 251 3.37 -6.26 -11.11
C THR A 251 2.55 -6.59 -9.86
N ASP A 252 3.16 -7.17 -8.79
CA ASP A 252 2.55 -7.22 -7.45
C ASP A 252 2.57 -5.82 -6.82
N SER A 253 1.77 -4.93 -7.42
CA SER A 253 1.80 -3.48 -7.19
C SER A 253 0.41 -2.86 -7.29
N TYR A 254 0.16 -1.87 -6.46
CA TYR A 254 -1.06 -1.06 -6.56
C TYR A 254 -1.11 -0.21 -7.84
N ASP A 255 0.03 0.11 -8.45
CA ASP A 255 0.06 0.78 -9.76
C ASP A 255 -0.60 -0.10 -10.82
N PHE A 256 -0.23 -1.38 -10.87
CA PHE A 256 -0.88 -2.35 -11.76
C PHE A 256 -2.38 -2.45 -11.48
N THR A 257 -2.76 -2.56 -10.19
CA THR A 257 -4.17 -2.68 -9.79
C THR A 257 -4.99 -1.47 -10.23
N ILE A 258 -4.48 -0.25 -10.01
CA ILE A 258 -5.14 1.00 -10.43
C ILE A 258 -5.31 1.02 -11.94
N TYR A 259 -4.24 0.73 -12.70
CA TYR A 259 -4.26 0.75 -14.16
C TYR A 259 -5.26 -0.28 -14.72
N ALA A 260 -5.20 -1.52 -14.25
CA ALA A 260 -6.10 -2.60 -14.68
C ALA A 260 -7.57 -2.29 -14.37
N MET A 261 -7.85 -1.67 -13.21
CA MET A 261 -9.21 -1.25 -12.87
C MET A 261 -9.71 -0.13 -13.80
N LEU A 262 -8.87 0.86 -14.12
CA LEU A 262 -9.21 1.92 -15.07
C LEU A 262 -9.45 1.33 -16.46
N GLN A 263 -8.58 0.45 -16.94
CA GLN A 263 -8.75 -0.26 -18.22
C GLN A 263 -10.09 -0.98 -18.26
N ALA A 264 -10.41 -1.79 -17.26
CA ALA A 264 -11.68 -2.52 -17.21
C ALA A 264 -12.92 -1.60 -17.21
N LEU A 265 -12.84 -0.44 -16.53
CA LEU A 265 -13.90 0.56 -16.52
C LEU A 265 -14.14 1.18 -17.90
N PHE A 266 -13.07 1.52 -18.62
CA PHE A 266 -13.18 2.15 -19.93
C PHE A 266 -13.48 1.15 -21.04
N ASP A 267 -12.98 -0.07 -20.97
CA ASP A 267 -13.32 -1.16 -21.91
C ASP A 267 -14.82 -1.48 -21.84
N ALA A 268 -15.41 -1.45 -20.63
CA ALA A 268 -16.84 -1.66 -20.45
C ALA A 268 -17.72 -0.55 -21.05
N SER A 269 -17.15 0.64 -21.36
CA SER A 269 -17.89 1.77 -21.93
C SER A 269 -17.97 1.79 -23.45
N ASP A 270 -17.27 0.89 -24.15
CA ASP A 270 -17.12 0.85 -25.62
C ASP A 270 -16.70 2.20 -26.24
N ASP A 271 -15.98 3.03 -25.45
CA ASP A 271 -15.48 4.32 -25.93
C ASP A 271 -14.20 4.14 -26.76
N LYS A 272 -14.35 4.17 -28.08
CA LYS A 272 -13.21 3.96 -29.02
C LYS A 272 -12.20 5.09 -29.05
N GLY A 273 -12.49 6.21 -28.43
CA GLY A 273 -11.55 7.34 -28.26
C GLY A 273 -10.70 7.26 -27.00
N MET A 274 -10.90 6.23 -26.17
CA MET A 274 -10.07 5.91 -25.02
C MET A 274 -9.42 4.55 -25.25
N ARG A 275 -8.10 4.49 -25.15
CA ARG A 275 -7.36 3.24 -25.34
C ARG A 275 -6.35 3.03 -24.22
N PHE A 276 -6.40 1.86 -23.59
CA PHE A 276 -5.38 1.40 -22.68
C PHE A 276 -4.47 0.39 -23.38
N HIS A 277 -3.17 0.66 -23.34
CA HIS A 277 -2.16 -0.27 -23.84
C HIS A 277 -1.76 -1.23 -22.71
N ASP A 278 -1.15 -2.37 -23.08
CA ASP A 278 -0.74 -3.38 -22.10
C ASP A 278 0.21 -2.78 -21.06
N PHE A 279 -0.13 -2.97 -19.79
CA PHE A 279 0.68 -2.52 -18.67
C PHE A 279 2.04 -3.23 -18.69
N GLN A 280 3.11 -2.47 -18.47
CA GLN A 280 4.46 -3.00 -18.44
C GLN A 280 5.05 -2.95 -17.03
N ALA A 281 5.87 -3.95 -16.70
CA ALA A 281 6.42 -4.05 -15.33
C ALA A 281 7.40 -2.93 -14.98
N ASN A 282 8.36 -2.65 -15.86
CA ASN A 282 9.49 -1.78 -15.51
C ASN A 282 9.76 -0.66 -16.52
N GLU A 283 9.45 -0.89 -17.79
CA GLU A 283 9.78 0.04 -18.88
C GLU A 283 8.76 -0.09 -20.02
N VAL A 284 8.42 1.03 -20.64
CA VAL A 284 7.56 1.07 -21.83
C VAL A 284 8.19 1.93 -22.90
N VAL A 285 8.04 1.53 -24.16
CA VAL A 285 8.47 2.31 -25.34
C VAL A 285 7.25 2.60 -26.21
N PHE A 286 7.06 3.86 -26.57
CA PHE A 286 6.03 4.28 -27.51
C PHE A 286 6.54 5.41 -28.40
N SER A 287 5.94 5.59 -29.58
CA SER A 287 6.38 6.58 -30.56
C SER A 287 5.22 7.44 -31.04
N ILE A 288 5.47 8.73 -31.19
CA ILE A 288 4.53 9.73 -31.71
C ILE A 288 5.31 10.70 -32.62
N HIS A 289 4.87 10.93 -33.85
CA HIS A 289 5.49 11.87 -34.81
C HIS A 289 7.01 11.68 -34.98
N GLY A 290 7.50 10.43 -34.94
CA GLY A 290 8.93 10.13 -35.04
C GLY A 290 9.73 10.33 -33.75
N GLN A 291 9.12 10.87 -32.70
CA GLN A 291 9.71 10.89 -31.37
C GLN A 291 9.42 9.55 -30.65
N THR A 292 10.46 8.90 -30.18
CA THR A 292 10.35 7.62 -29.44
C THR A 292 10.68 7.83 -27.98
N PHE A 293 9.69 7.61 -27.14
CA PHE A 293 9.77 7.77 -25.70
C PHE A 293 10.11 6.43 -25.03
N LEU A 294 11.02 6.48 -24.05
CA LEU A 294 11.24 5.42 -23.09
C LEU A 294 10.70 5.88 -21.74
N GLY A 295 9.63 5.26 -21.26
CA GLY A 295 9.10 5.47 -19.94
C GLY A 295 9.73 4.51 -18.93
N LEU A 296 10.28 5.05 -17.83
CA LEU A 296 10.84 4.34 -16.68
C LEU A 296 10.35 5.01 -15.41
N HIS A 297 10.29 4.28 -14.28
CA HIS A 297 9.99 4.97 -13.02
C HIS A 297 11.13 5.90 -12.59
N GLY A 298 12.38 5.49 -12.67
CA GLY A 298 13.53 6.36 -12.40
C GLY A 298 14.54 5.82 -11.38
N HIS A 299 14.20 4.83 -10.57
CA HIS A 299 15.16 4.17 -9.68
C HIS A 299 16.24 3.39 -10.45
N GLN A 300 16.03 3.14 -11.74
CA GLN A 300 16.97 2.47 -12.63
C GLN A 300 18.07 3.39 -13.15
N ILE A 301 17.87 4.70 -13.13
CA ILE A 301 18.76 5.67 -13.77
C ILE A 301 18.86 6.97 -12.96
N ALA A 302 20.08 7.44 -12.75
CA ALA A 302 20.32 8.77 -12.22
C ALA A 302 20.15 9.82 -13.34
N ALA A 303 19.00 10.51 -13.36
CA ALA A 303 18.61 11.44 -14.43
C ALA A 303 19.57 12.65 -14.59
N GLN A 304 20.36 12.97 -13.56
CA GLN A 304 21.39 14.03 -13.64
C GLN A 304 22.70 13.55 -14.28
N ASP A 305 22.91 12.23 -14.39
CA ASP A 305 24.12 11.66 -14.96
C ASP A 305 23.95 11.44 -16.47
N GLN A 306 24.42 12.41 -17.26
CA GLN A 306 24.33 12.36 -18.72
C GLN A 306 24.98 11.10 -19.30
N LYS A 307 26.05 10.57 -18.69
CA LYS A 307 26.70 9.34 -19.19
C LYS A 307 25.76 8.13 -19.04
N LYS A 308 25.01 8.05 -17.93
CA LYS A 308 24.03 6.98 -17.72
C LYS A 308 22.83 7.13 -18.66
N VAL A 309 22.39 8.37 -18.92
CA VAL A 309 21.33 8.65 -19.91
C VAL A 309 21.77 8.18 -21.29
N GLN A 310 22.96 8.56 -21.74
CA GLN A 310 23.50 8.14 -23.05
C GLN A 310 23.72 6.61 -23.14
N ALA A 311 24.21 5.99 -22.05
CA ALA A 311 24.34 4.53 -21.99
C ALA A 311 22.98 3.82 -22.12
N MET A 312 21.93 4.37 -21.51
CA MET A 312 20.56 3.83 -21.64
C MET A 312 20.06 3.95 -23.09
N ILE A 313 20.22 5.10 -23.73
CA ILE A 313 19.87 5.30 -25.14
C ILE A 313 20.66 4.30 -26.03
N GLY A 314 21.97 4.15 -25.77
CA GLY A 314 22.82 3.19 -26.50
C GLY A 314 22.38 1.73 -26.32
N LYS A 315 21.91 1.35 -25.13
CA LYS A 315 21.33 0.01 -24.87
C LYS A 315 20.14 -0.30 -25.79
N TYR A 316 19.28 0.69 -26.02
CA TYR A 316 18.12 0.51 -26.92
C TYR A 316 18.49 0.60 -28.39
N ALA A 317 19.43 1.48 -28.75
CA ALA A 317 19.97 1.57 -30.11
C ALA A 317 20.57 0.22 -30.58
N ALA A 318 21.28 -0.50 -29.68
CA ALA A 318 21.79 -1.85 -29.93
C ALA A 318 20.67 -2.88 -30.20
N LYS A 319 19.44 -2.61 -29.76
CA LYS A 319 18.23 -3.42 -30.03
C LYS A 319 17.45 -2.94 -31.27
N GLY A 320 17.97 -1.96 -32.00
CA GLY A 320 17.31 -1.35 -33.14
C GLY A 320 16.22 -0.32 -32.79
N ILE A 321 16.16 0.14 -31.55
CA ILE A 321 15.17 1.11 -31.08
C ILE A 321 15.89 2.45 -30.82
N ASN A 322 15.55 3.48 -31.60
CA ASN A 322 16.12 4.81 -31.47
C ASN A 322 15.32 5.64 -30.47
N ILE A 323 15.70 5.65 -29.20
CA ILE A 323 15.09 6.47 -28.15
C ILE A 323 15.50 7.92 -28.35
N THR A 324 14.50 8.81 -28.46
CA THR A 324 14.72 10.26 -28.59
C THR A 324 14.52 10.98 -27.26
N HIS A 325 13.66 10.46 -26.36
CA HIS A 325 13.41 11.08 -25.07
C HIS A 325 13.06 10.05 -23.99
N ILE A 326 13.55 10.26 -22.77
CA ILE A 326 13.30 9.40 -21.61
C ILE A 326 12.40 10.14 -20.62
N LEU A 327 11.35 9.46 -20.11
CA LEU A 327 10.46 9.97 -19.09
C LEU A 327 10.70 9.21 -17.78
N VAL A 328 10.98 9.94 -16.68
CA VAL A 328 11.24 9.36 -15.35
C VAL A 328 10.58 10.15 -14.22
N GLY A 329 10.41 9.54 -13.07
CA GLY A 329 9.97 10.11 -11.80
C GLY A 329 10.99 9.90 -10.68
N HIS A 330 10.55 9.35 -9.55
CA HIS A 330 11.28 8.81 -8.40
C HIS A 330 11.98 9.84 -7.49
N VAL A 331 12.59 10.87 -8.03
CA VAL A 331 13.40 11.84 -7.23
C VAL A 331 12.58 13.04 -6.75
N HIS A 332 11.31 13.14 -7.14
CA HIS A 332 10.35 14.18 -6.76
C HIS A 332 10.78 15.62 -7.07
N CYS A 333 11.70 15.81 -8.01
CA CYS A 333 12.20 17.11 -8.41
C CYS A 333 12.22 17.23 -9.93
N THR A 334 11.54 18.25 -10.49
CA THR A 334 11.40 18.43 -11.93
C THR A 334 12.74 18.69 -12.62
N LEU A 335 12.95 17.98 -13.72
CA LEU A 335 14.01 18.25 -14.70
C LEU A 335 13.43 18.10 -16.10
N ILE A 336 13.71 19.05 -16.98
CA ILE A 336 13.42 18.94 -18.42
C ILE A 336 14.71 19.24 -19.16
N SER A 337 15.19 18.31 -19.97
CA SER A 337 16.39 18.46 -20.79
C SER A 337 16.17 17.86 -22.18
N ASP A 338 17.17 17.91 -23.05
CA ASP A 338 17.06 17.47 -24.44
C ASP A 338 16.67 15.99 -24.60
N TYR A 339 17.13 15.13 -23.70
CA TYR A 339 16.97 13.66 -23.82
C TYR A 339 16.20 13.02 -22.69
N ILE A 340 15.93 13.75 -21.63
CA ILE A 340 15.27 13.20 -20.44
C ILE A 340 14.42 14.26 -19.72
N SER A 341 13.25 13.85 -19.30
CA SER A 341 12.39 14.64 -18.41
C SER A 341 12.05 13.83 -17.18
N ARG A 342 12.13 14.49 -16.02
CA ARG A 342 11.76 13.94 -14.72
C ARG A 342 10.64 14.76 -14.09
N ASN A 343 9.62 14.07 -13.57
CA ASN A 343 8.57 14.72 -12.80
C ASN A 343 9.04 15.06 -11.38
N ALA A 344 8.38 16.07 -10.80
CA ALA A 344 8.25 16.14 -9.36
C ALA A 344 7.07 15.27 -8.88
N SER A 345 6.93 15.13 -7.56
CA SER A 345 5.77 14.48 -6.96
C SER A 345 4.50 15.34 -7.10
N LEU A 346 3.33 14.68 -7.22
CA LEU A 346 2.04 15.35 -7.07
C LEU A 346 1.83 15.86 -5.64
N VAL A 347 2.49 15.24 -4.65
CA VAL A 347 2.45 15.66 -3.23
C VAL A 347 3.18 16.96 -2.99
N GLY A 348 4.27 17.24 -3.71
CA GLY A 348 5.23 18.29 -3.35
C GLY A 348 6.14 17.84 -2.20
N SER A 349 6.60 18.77 -1.37
CA SER A 349 7.41 18.44 -0.18
C SER A 349 6.58 17.73 0.90
N ASN A 350 7.22 16.81 1.60
CA ASN A 350 6.73 16.17 2.82
C ASN A 350 7.79 16.24 3.92
N ALA A 351 7.49 15.77 5.13
CA ALA A 351 8.41 15.83 6.26
C ALA A 351 9.73 15.07 5.96
N TYR A 352 9.66 13.95 5.25
CA TYR A 352 10.85 13.19 4.86
C TYR A 352 11.77 13.99 3.91
N SER A 353 11.20 14.66 2.90
CA SER A 353 12.00 15.47 1.98
C SER A 353 12.63 16.68 2.65
N GLU A 354 11.90 17.36 3.54
CA GLU A 354 12.39 18.57 4.22
C GLU A 354 13.37 18.24 5.35
N GLU A 355 13.06 17.28 6.22
CA GLU A 355 13.83 16.99 7.42
C GLU A 355 14.96 15.99 7.18
N ALA A 356 14.69 14.90 6.43
CA ALA A 356 15.68 13.85 6.21
C ALA A 356 16.59 14.12 5.00
N LEU A 357 16.06 14.66 3.91
CA LEU A 357 16.80 14.89 2.67
C LEU A 357 17.25 16.36 2.51
N GLY A 358 16.70 17.28 3.30
CA GLY A 358 17.10 18.68 3.30
C GLY A 358 16.74 19.44 2.02
N PHE A 359 15.70 19.03 1.29
CA PHE A 359 15.26 19.76 0.12
C PHE A 359 13.73 19.98 0.09
N ILE A 360 13.34 21.09 -0.53
CA ILE A 360 11.95 21.49 -0.75
C ILE A 360 11.65 21.40 -2.26
N SER A 361 10.64 20.63 -2.62
CA SER A 361 10.14 20.56 -3.99
C SER A 361 8.70 21.05 -4.08
N LYS A 362 8.34 21.66 -5.22
CA LYS A 362 6.97 22.04 -5.51
C LYS A 362 6.26 20.91 -6.25
N SER A 363 4.98 20.75 -5.95
CA SER A 363 4.13 19.84 -6.73
C SER A 363 4.10 20.26 -8.19
N SER A 364 4.47 19.37 -9.09
CA SER A 364 4.37 19.59 -10.53
C SER A 364 4.38 18.28 -11.30
N GLN A 365 3.78 18.31 -12.50
CA GLN A 365 3.84 17.23 -13.48
C GLN A 365 4.23 17.84 -14.84
N ASN A 366 4.79 17.04 -15.74
CA ASN A 366 5.25 17.55 -17.03
C ASN A 366 4.27 17.21 -18.16
N ILE A 367 4.16 18.13 -19.10
CA ILE A 367 3.46 17.95 -20.36
C ILE A 367 4.47 18.11 -21.48
N HIS A 368 4.42 17.22 -22.46
CA HIS A 368 5.25 17.31 -23.66
C HIS A 368 4.34 17.46 -24.88
N VAL A 369 4.53 18.56 -25.62
CA VAL A 369 3.86 18.76 -26.91
C VAL A 369 4.76 18.17 -27.99
N VAL A 370 4.23 17.23 -28.74
CA VAL A 370 4.95 16.48 -29.77
C VAL A 370 4.40 16.91 -31.14
N THR A 371 5.28 17.43 -31.95
CA THR A 371 4.99 17.83 -33.34
C THR A 371 5.92 17.11 -34.29
N LYS A 372 5.68 17.21 -35.59
CA LYS A 372 6.63 16.74 -36.60
C LYS A 372 7.98 17.50 -36.60
N GLN A 373 7.98 18.72 -36.04
CA GLN A 373 9.16 19.57 -35.96
C GLN A 373 10.01 19.30 -34.72
N GLY A 374 9.40 18.75 -33.66
CA GLY A 374 10.15 18.50 -32.42
C GLY A 374 9.28 18.22 -31.19
N LEU A 375 9.89 18.41 -30.05
CA LEU A 375 9.34 18.13 -28.71
C LEU A 375 9.51 19.37 -27.83
N ASP A 376 8.40 19.88 -27.29
CA ASP A 376 8.40 20.96 -26.30
C ASP A 376 8.01 20.41 -24.93
N GLY A 377 8.88 20.57 -23.94
CA GLY A 377 8.62 20.17 -22.54
C GLY A 377 8.10 21.32 -21.70
N ILE A 378 6.99 21.14 -21.00
CA ILE A 378 6.35 22.15 -20.16
C ILE A 378 6.18 21.60 -18.73
N LYS A 379 6.77 22.30 -17.76
CA LYS A 379 6.49 22.05 -16.34
C LYS A 379 5.16 22.65 -15.94
N CYS A 380 4.21 21.85 -15.51
CA CYS A 380 2.95 22.30 -14.92
C CYS A 380 3.10 22.42 -13.40
N ASP A 381 3.23 23.65 -12.88
CA ASP A 381 3.19 23.91 -11.43
C ASP A 381 1.77 23.66 -10.90
N LEU A 382 1.66 22.79 -9.90
CA LEU A 382 0.41 22.35 -9.27
C LEU A 382 0.39 22.65 -7.75
N GLN A 383 1.36 23.42 -7.27
CA GLN A 383 1.52 23.67 -5.84
C GLN A 383 0.35 24.47 -5.27
N ASN A 384 -0.02 25.57 -5.90
CA ASN A 384 -1.15 26.38 -5.44
C ASN A 384 -2.42 25.98 -6.19
N VAL A 385 -3.42 25.53 -5.42
CA VAL A 385 -4.74 25.13 -5.92
C VAL A 385 -5.87 25.94 -5.27
N ASP A 386 -5.56 27.14 -4.75
CA ASP A 386 -6.57 28.04 -4.22
C ASP A 386 -7.51 28.47 -5.34
N GLY A 387 -8.81 28.39 -5.09
CA GLY A 387 -9.84 28.69 -6.08
C GLY A 387 -10.01 27.64 -7.19
N VAL A 388 -9.23 26.55 -7.19
CA VAL A 388 -9.42 25.44 -8.13
C VAL A 388 -10.55 24.55 -7.62
N GLU A 389 -11.56 24.34 -8.47
CA GLU A 389 -12.57 23.30 -8.23
C GLU A 389 -11.96 21.94 -8.52
N GLY A 390 -11.94 21.08 -7.49
CA GLY A 390 -11.41 19.71 -7.61
C GLY A 390 -12.47 18.73 -8.10
N TYR A 391 -12.03 17.57 -8.56
CA TYR A 391 -12.93 16.47 -8.86
C TYR A 391 -13.74 16.04 -7.63
N ALA A 392 -14.95 15.50 -7.87
CA ALA A 392 -15.85 15.06 -6.80
C ALA A 392 -15.23 13.87 -6.04
N ILE A 393 -15.00 14.04 -4.74
CA ILE A 393 -14.36 13.03 -3.89
C ILE A 393 -14.95 12.94 -2.48
N ILE A 394 -15.61 14.01 -1.99
CA ILE A 394 -16.03 14.15 -0.60
C ILE A 394 -16.87 12.97 -0.10
N ASP A 395 -17.89 12.55 -0.87
CA ASP A 395 -18.76 11.44 -0.48
C ASP A 395 -17.99 10.12 -0.40
N LYS A 396 -17.03 9.90 -1.30
CA LYS A 396 -16.17 8.73 -1.29
C LYS A 396 -15.20 8.75 -0.09
N LEU A 397 -14.67 9.92 0.29
CA LEU A 397 -13.84 10.05 1.49
C LEU A 397 -14.63 9.68 2.75
N ALA A 398 -15.87 10.15 2.86
CA ALA A 398 -16.76 9.79 3.96
C ALA A 398 -17.08 8.28 3.96
N GLN A 399 -17.41 7.71 2.80
CA GLN A 399 -17.69 6.28 2.63
C GLN A 399 -16.54 5.39 3.09
N TYR A 400 -15.29 5.79 2.80
CA TYR A 400 -14.10 5.02 3.14
C TYR A 400 -13.42 5.47 4.44
N ASN A 401 -14.06 6.38 5.21
CA ASN A 401 -13.51 6.92 6.45
C ASN A 401 -12.06 7.41 6.27
N ALA A 402 -11.84 8.16 5.21
CA ALA A 402 -10.53 8.71 4.88
C ALA A 402 -10.28 10.00 5.67
N LYS A 403 -9.07 10.14 6.20
CA LYS A 403 -8.65 11.32 6.97
C LYS A 403 -8.22 12.44 6.02
N SER A 404 -8.44 13.69 6.42
CA SER A 404 -7.86 14.88 5.78
C SER A 404 -6.49 15.22 6.37
N ALA A 405 -5.76 16.11 5.68
CA ALA A 405 -4.46 16.60 6.13
C ALA A 405 -4.46 17.19 7.55
N ASP A 406 -5.54 17.82 7.97
CA ASP A 406 -5.67 18.36 9.35
C ASP A 406 -5.56 17.30 10.44
N LYS A 407 -5.79 16.04 10.10
CA LYS A 407 -5.68 14.89 11.01
C LYS A 407 -4.35 14.15 10.89
N ALA A 408 -3.42 14.63 10.06
CA ALA A 408 -2.09 14.05 9.96
C ALA A 408 -1.38 14.14 11.31
N GLY A 409 -0.88 13.01 11.79
CA GLY A 409 -0.15 12.93 13.07
C GLY A 409 -1.01 13.09 14.35
N GLN A 410 -2.32 13.35 14.25
CA GLN A 410 -3.19 13.49 15.44
C GLN A 410 -3.46 12.15 16.13
N ALA A 411 -3.38 11.03 15.43
CA ALA A 411 -3.66 9.70 16.01
C ALA A 411 -2.74 9.33 17.19
N MET A 412 -1.58 9.96 17.34
CA MET A 412 -0.67 9.77 18.46
C MET A 412 -0.85 10.78 19.60
N ARG A 413 -1.64 11.87 19.41
CA ARG A 413 -1.78 12.94 20.39
C ARG A 413 -3.09 12.90 21.18
N ASP A 414 -4.06 12.10 20.77
CA ASP A 414 -5.33 11.95 21.47
C ASP A 414 -5.41 10.59 22.19
N PRO A 415 -5.20 10.57 23.53
CA PRO A 415 -5.32 9.34 24.31
C PRO A 415 -6.72 8.71 24.25
N GLN A 416 -7.75 9.49 23.95
CA GLN A 416 -9.12 8.97 23.85
C GLN A 416 -9.35 8.14 22.59
N THR A 417 -8.62 8.40 21.52
CA THR A 417 -8.70 7.60 20.29
C THR A 417 -8.10 6.21 20.47
N ILE A 418 -7.11 6.05 21.36
CA ILE A 418 -6.49 4.77 21.70
C ILE A 418 -7.42 3.90 22.55
N ILE A 419 -8.22 4.52 23.42
CA ILE A 419 -9.16 3.80 24.31
C ILE A 419 -10.35 3.24 23.53
N GLN A 420 -10.79 3.88 22.46
CA GLN A 420 -11.89 3.39 21.61
C GLN A 420 -11.52 2.18 20.71
N VAL A 421 -10.24 1.89 20.56
CA VAL A 421 -9.76 0.74 19.76
C VAL A 421 -9.61 -0.54 20.61
N ILE A 422 -9.71 -0.43 21.95
CA ILE A 422 -9.46 -1.54 22.88
C ILE A 422 -10.76 -2.20 23.37
N ILE A 423 -11.92 -1.66 23.05
CA ILE A 423 -13.23 -2.25 23.30
C ILE A 423 -13.76 -2.84 22.00
#